data_d76477bf652abfbd6e73c5341515023b
#
_entry.id   d76477bf652abfbd6e73c5341515023b
#
_cell.length_a   1.000
_cell.length_b   1.000
_cell.length_c   1.000
_cell.angle_alpha   90.00
_cell.angle_beta   90.00
_cell.angle_gamma   90.00
#
_symmetry.space_group_name_H-M   'P 1'
#
loop_
_entity.id
_entity.type
_entity.pdbx_description
1 polymer ?
#
loop_
_entity_poly.entity_id
_entity_poly.type
_entity_poly.pdbx_seq_one_letter_code
_entity_poly.pdbx_strand_id
1 'polypeptide(L)'
;MVRALKALLSLSVLIVPFILLGGTANADPYWQAVTKTNKFHCSAQVPHPSYNVTVQTCVVVNSTATQAVVIVANHGTAAVSLEAPHVELYVNGTITYDRNCLASTLSGGYTRACFAPTQVRPCSAVMHAWGNFIVQGYAVWVRSPGRQMCT
;
A
#
# COMPACT_ATOMS: atom_id res chain seq x y z
N MET A 1 -74.65 -4.45 -23.89
CA MET A 1 -74.12 -4.66 -22.54
C MET A 1 -72.79 -5.40 -22.71
N VAL A 2 -71.67 -4.70 -22.66
CA VAL A 2 -70.33 -5.26 -22.83
C VAL A 2 -69.63 -5.16 -21.48
N ARG A 3 -69.30 -6.31 -20.87
CA ARG A 3 -68.56 -6.39 -19.59
C ARG A 3 -67.05 -6.39 -19.92
N ALA A 4 -66.37 -5.34 -19.54
CA ALA A 4 -64.90 -5.23 -19.59
C ALA A 4 -64.30 -6.05 -18.46
N LEU A 5 -63.46 -7.05 -18.81
CA LEU A 5 -62.63 -7.82 -17.92
C LEU A 5 -61.30 -7.06 -17.69
N LYS A 6 -61.08 -6.55 -16.49
CA LYS A 6 -59.78 -5.97 -16.10
C LYS A 6 -58.86 -7.08 -15.67
N ALA A 7 -57.84 -7.38 -16.47
CA ALA A 7 -56.74 -8.26 -16.11
C ALA A 7 -55.74 -7.47 -15.30
N LEU A 8 -55.52 -7.80 -14.03
CA LEU A 8 -54.49 -7.31 -13.15
C LEU A 8 -53.19 -8.13 -13.41
N LEU A 9 -52.24 -7.54 -14.08
CA LEU A 9 -50.90 -8.10 -14.20
C LEU A 9 -50.13 -7.78 -12.91
N SER A 10 -49.92 -8.80 -12.07
CA SER A 10 -49.05 -8.74 -10.92
C SER A 10 -47.59 -8.85 -11.38
N LEU A 11 -46.87 -7.74 -11.34
CA LEU A 11 -45.44 -7.68 -11.64
C LEU A 11 -44.67 -8.11 -10.37
N SER A 12 -44.28 -9.38 -10.29
CA SER A 12 -43.42 -9.91 -9.23
C SER A 12 -41.98 -9.47 -9.48
N VAL A 13 -41.53 -8.45 -8.76
CA VAL A 13 -40.13 -8.02 -8.75
C VAL A 13 -39.32 -9.04 -7.94
N LEU A 14 -38.58 -9.90 -8.61
CA LEU A 14 -37.59 -10.78 -8.04
C LEU A 14 -36.38 -9.93 -7.59
N ILE A 15 -36.33 -9.58 -6.29
CA ILE A 15 -35.13 -8.99 -5.68
C ILE A 15 -34.12 -10.12 -5.50
N VAL A 16 -33.16 -10.21 -6.42
CA VAL A 16 -31.99 -11.07 -6.26
C VAL A 16 -31.05 -10.39 -5.26
N PRO A 17 -30.78 -10.99 -4.09
CA PRO A 17 -29.79 -10.43 -3.18
C PRO A 17 -28.40 -10.55 -3.85
N PHE A 18 -27.84 -9.43 -4.27
CA PHE A 18 -26.43 -9.32 -4.65
C PHE A 18 -25.60 -9.58 -3.39
N ILE A 19 -25.20 -10.83 -3.18
CA ILE A 19 -24.19 -11.16 -2.19
C ILE A 19 -22.89 -10.58 -2.74
N LEU A 20 -22.53 -9.39 -2.29
CA LEU A 20 -21.19 -8.83 -2.45
C LEU A 20 -20.25 -9.74 -1.67
N LEU A 21 -19.76 -10.77 -2.34
CA LEU A 21 -18.56 -11.48 -1.93
C LEU A 21 -17.43 -10.44 -1.96
N GLY A 22 -17.22 -9.79 -0.83
CA GLY A 22 -16.09 -8.91 -0.58
C GLY A 22 -14.81 -9.74 -0.59
N GLY A 23 -14.39 -10.18 -1.78
CA GLY A 23 -13.04 -10.64 -2.00
C GLY A 23 -12.12 -9.48 -1.66
N THR A 24 -11.21 -9.67 -0.70
CA THR A 24 -10.08 -8.76 -0.52
C THR A 24 -9.32 -8.76 -1.84
N ALA A 25 -9.56 -7.75 -2.66
CA ALA A 25 -8.77 -7.54 -3.86
C ALA A 25 -7.32 -7.33 -3.39
N ASN A 26 -6.49 -8.35 -3.53
CA ASN A 26 -5.04 -8.25 -3.40
C ASN A 26 -4.51 -7.48 -4.62
N ALA A 27 -4.88 -6.21 -4.72
CA ALA A 27 -4.30 -5.32 -5.71
C ALA A 27 -2.82 -5.14 -5.39
N ASP A 28 -1.96 -5.26 -6.39
CA ASP A 28 -0.55 -4.97 -6.24
C ASP A 28 -0.37 -3.53 -5.75
N PRO A 29 0.58 -3.27 -4.83
CA PRO A 29 0.84 -1.94 -4.33
C PRO A 29 1.24 -1.00 -5.48
N TYR A 30 0.67 0.20 -5.50
CA TYR A 30 0.96 1.20 -6.51
C TYR A 30 1.55 2.48 -5.92
N TRP A 31 2.26 3.23 -6.75
CA TRP A 31 2.90 4.48 -6.36
C TRP A 31 1.91 5.63 -6.26
N GLN A 32 1.99 6.37 -5.18
CA GLN A 32 1.15 7.55 -4.96
C GLN A 32 1.94 8.68 -4.29
N ALA A 33 1.39 9.89 -4.33
CA ALA A 33 1.94 11.00 -3.58
C ALA A 33 1.90 10.69 -2.08
N VAL A 34 2.87 11.17 -1.32
CA VAL A 34 2.96 10.95 0.12
C VAL A 34 3.15 12.24 0.87
N THR A 35 2.36 12.41 1.94
CA THR A 35 2.59 13.41 2.98
C THR A 35 2.78 12.65 4.29
N LYS A 36 3.99 12.72 4.85
CA LYS A 36 4.29 12.05 6.11
C LYS A 36 3.61 12.78 7.27
N THR A 37 3.02 12.01 8.16
CA THR A 37 2.40 12.48 9.41
C THR A 37 3.16 11.87 10.60
N ASN A 38 2.78 12.20 11.82
CA ASN A 38 3.31 11.59 13.04
C ASN A 38 3.04 10.07 13.18
N LYS A 39 2.19 9.52 12.30
CA LYS A 39 1.91 8.07 12.22
C LYS A 39 2.97 7.28 11.45
N PHE A 40 3.83 7.96 10.70
CA PHE A 40 4.91 7.34 9.94
C PHE A 40 6.15 7.16 10.81
N HIS A 41 6.55 5.92 11.07
CA HIS A 41 7.78 5.55 11.77
C HIS A 41 8.76 5.01 10.73
N CYS A 42 9.67 5.87 10.29
CA CYS A 42 10.52 5.63 9.13
C CYS A 42 11.97 5.38 9.53
N SER A 43 12.69 4.63 8.71
CA SER A 43 14.16 4.56 8.74
C SER A 43 14.79 5.93 8.48
N ALA A 44 16.12 6.03 8.66
CA ALA A 44 16.87 7.08 7.97
C ALA A 44 16.70 6.94 6.44
N GLN A 45 16.93 8.03 5.73
CA GLN A 45 17.02 7.98 4.26
C GLN A 45 18.35 7.31 3.87
N VAL A 46 18.28 6.34 2.97
CA VAL A 46 19.45 5.64 2.45
C VAL A 46 19.65 6.06 0.99
N PRO A 47 20.81 6.64 0.64
CA PRO A 47 21.09 7.05 -0.72
C PRO A 47 21.36 5.85 -1.62
N HIS A 48 20.93 5.93 -2.87
CA HIS A 48 21.39 5.01 -3.92
C HIS A 48 22.82 5.35 -4.32
N PRO A 49 23.72 4.36 -4.50
CA PRO A 49 25.14 4.64 -4.74
C PRO A 49 25.45 5.34 -6.06
N SER A 50 24.59 5.18 -7.08
CA SER A 50 24.85 5.67 -8.45
C SER A 50 23.89 6.76 -8.92
N TYR A 51 22.82 7.05 -8.15
CA TYR A 51 21.79 8.01 -8.54
C TYR A 51 21.49 8.97 -7.39
N ASN A 52 21.11 10.20 -7.71
CA ASN A 52 20.65 11.17 -6.72
C ASN A 52 19.24 10.84 -6.24
N VAL A 53 19.09 9.63 -5.72
CA VAL A 53 17.83 9.05 -5.24
C VAL A 53 18.03 8.55 -3.81
N THR A 54 17.05 8.74 -2.96
CA THR A 54 17.03 8.17 -1.61
C THR A 54 15.81 7.28 -1.42
N VAL A 55 15.98 6.24 -0.60
CA VAL A 55 14.91 5.35 -0.18
C VAL A 55 14.73 5.41 1.34
N GLN A 56 13.51 5.25 1.77
CA GLN A 56 13.12 5.19 3.17
C GLN A 56 11.98 4.17 3.32
N THR A 57 12.07 3.29 4.30
CA THR A 57 10.99 2.35 4.61
C THR A 57 10.33 2.77 5.91
N CYS A 58 9.00 2.77 5.92
CA CYS A 58 8.20 3.19 7.06
C CYS A 58 7.19 2.11 7.43
N VAL A 59 6.90 1.98 8.72
CA VAL A 59 5.65 1.42 9.19
C VAL A 59 4.73 2.58 9.59
N VAL A 60 3.50 2.56 9.06
CA VAL A 60 2.45 3.51 9.44
C VAL A 60 1.56 2.83 10.46
N VAL A 61 1.34 3.49 11.59
CA VAL A 61 0.53 2.95 12.69
C VAL A 61 -0.58 3.93 13.03
N ASN A 62 -1.80 3.41 13.08
CA ASN A 62 -2.99 4.18 13.44
C ASN A 62 -3.90 3.33 14.33
N SER A 63 -3.99 3.64 15.62
CA SER A 63 -4.80 2.91 16.63
C SER A 63 -4.81 1.37 16.44
N THR A 64 -5.64 0.84 15.58
CA THR A 64 -5.79 -0.61 15.31
C THR A 64 -5.33 -1.03 13.92
N ALA A 65 -4.82 -0.10 13.11
CA ALA A 65 -4.44 -0.36 11.73
C ALA A 65 -2.95 -0.05 11.48
N THR A 66 -2.32 -0.86 10.65
CA THR A 66 -0.93 -0.71 10.25
C THR A 66 -0.74 -0.93 8.75
N GLN A 67 0.33 -0.35 8.22
CA GLN A 67 0.68 -0.43 6.80
C GLN A 67 2.19 -0.30 6.62
N ALA A 68 2.79 -1.14 5.78
CA ALA A 68 4.16 -0.95 5.33
C ALA A 68 4.21 0.01 4.13
N VAL A 69 5.25 0.83 4.07
CA VAL A 69 5.41 1.85 3.04
C VAL A 69 6.88 1.95 2.64
N VAL A 70 7.15 1.94 1.34
CA VAL A 70 8.45 2.31 0.77
C VAL A 70 8.33 3.67 0.12
N ILE A 71 9.17 4.61 0.51
CA ILE A 71 9.20 5.98 -0.01
C ILE A 71 10.48 6.17 -0.79
N VAL A 72 10.37 6.68 -2.01
CA VAL A 72 11.51 6.99 -2.88
C VAL A 72 11.44 8.46 -3.28
N ALA A 73 12.56 9.16 -3.11
CA ALA A 73 12.72 10.55 -3.54
C ALA A 73 13.83 10.64 -4.60
N ASN A 74 13.52 11.21 -5.75
CA ASN A 74 14.47 11.53 -6.79
C ASN A 74 14.88 13.01 -6.67
N HIS A 75 16.08 13.25 -6.18
CA HIS A 75 16.63 14.60 -5.98
C HIS A 75 17.34 15.10 -7.25
N GLY A 76 17.49 14.26 -8.28
CA GLY A 76 18.03 14.63 -9.58
C GLY A 76 17.04 15.36 -10.45
N THR A 77 17.47 15.78 -11.62
CA THR A 77 16.64 16.43 -12.66
C THR A 77 16.11 15.42 -13.69
N ALA A 78 16.81 14.31 -13.91
CA ALA A 78 16.40 13.25 -14.83
C ALA A 78 15.42 12.27 -14.14
N ALA A 79 14.52 11.70 -14.94
CA ALA A 79 13.65 10.62 -14.47
C ALA A 79 14.45 9.33 -14.24
N VAL A 80 14.04 8.53 -13.25
CA VAL A 80 14.61 7.22 -12.95
C VAL A 80 13.54 6.13 -13.04
N SER A 81 13.94 4.95 -13.54
CA SER A 81 13.06 3.78 -13.55
C SER A 81 13.09 3.10 -12.19
N LEU A 82 11.92 2.80 -11.65
CA LEU A 82 11.72 2.02 -10.43
C LEU A 82 11.33 0.60 -10.83
N GLU A 83 12.26 -0.35 -10.65
CA GLU A 83 12.10 -1.75 -11.08
C GLU A 83 11.42 -2.55 -9.95
N ALA A 84 10.09 -2.55 -9.93
CA ALA A 84 9.26 -3.36 -9.03
C ALA A 84 9.81 -3.48 -7.59
N PRO A 85 9.99 -2.37 -6.85
CA PRO A 85 10.47 -2.41 -5.47
C PRO A 85 9.59 -3.29 -4.59
N HIS A 86 10.22 -3.93 -3.62
CA HIS A 86 9.57 -4.87 -2.72
C HIS A 86 9.14 -4.20 -1.41
N VAL A 87 7.99 -4.60 -0.86
CA VAL A 87 7.49 -4.11 0.42
C VAL A 87 6.98 -5.26 1.28
N GLU A 88 7.50 -5.36 2.49
CA GLU A 88 7.15 -6.38 3.47
C GLU A 88 6.63 -5.74 4.75
N LEU A 89 5.65 -6.37 5.37
CA LEU A 89 5.19 -6.04 6.73
C LEU A 89 5.43 -7.23 7.66
N TYR A 90 6.16 -6.97 8.73
CA TYR A 90 6.40 -7.91 9.82
C TYR A 90 5.53 -7.56 11.02
N VAL A 91 4.92 -8.58 11.62
CA VAL A 91 4.16 -8.48 12.86
C VAL A 91 4.73 -9.51 13.83
N ASN A 92 5.23 -9.06 14.98
CA ASN A 92 5.89 -9.91 15.99
C ASN A 92 6.99 -10.82 15.37
N GLY A 93 7.74 -10.29 14.41
CA GLY A 93 8.83 -10.99 13.74
C GLY A 93 8.40 -11.92 12.59
N THR A 94 7.10 -12.05 12.31
CA THR A 94 6.58 -12.87 11.21
C THR A 94 6.13 -12.01 10.03
N ILE A 95 6.49 -12.38 8.80
CA ILE A 95 6.01 -11.72 7.58
C ILE A 95 4.50 -11.95 7.45
N THR A 96 3.74 -10.88 7.38
CA THR A 96 2.28 -10.93 7.18
C THR A 96 1.84 -10.31 5.86
N TYR A 97 2.75 -9.63 5.18
CA TYR A 97 2.58 -9.12 3.83
C TYR A 97 3.94 -9.09 3.13
N ASP A 98 3.96 -9.48 1.87
CA ASP A 98 5.13 -9.61 1.03
C ASP A 98 4.70 -9.49 -0.45
N ARG A 99 5.01 -8.38 -1.11
CA ARG A 99 4.67 -8.11 -2.52
C ARG A 99 5.61 -7.08 -3.14
N ASN A 100 5.67 -7.13 -4.46
CA ASN A 100 6.32 -6.09 -5.24
C ASN A 100 5.36 -4.92 -5.51
N CYS A 101 5.90 -3.71 -5.47
CA CYS A 101 5.22 -2.56 -6.02
C CYS A 101 5.25 -2.63 -7.55
N LEU A 102 4.27 -2.04 -8.23
CA LEU A 102 4.31 -1.94 -9.69
C LEU A 102 5.55 -1.17 -10.14
N ALA A 103 6.20 -1.65 -11.20
CA ALA A 103 7.26 -0.90 -11.85
C ALA A 103 6.74 0.47 -12.31
N SER A 104 7.56 1.51 -12.21
CA SER A 104 7.14 2.88 -12.49
C SER A 104 8.33 3.74 -12.90
N THR A 105 8.04 4.97 -13.32
CA THR A 105 9.06 6.00 -13.57
C THR A 105 8.85 7.15 -12.58
N LEU A 106 9.92 7.56 -11.91
CA LEU A 106 9.93 8.68 -10.97
C LEU A 106 10.66 9.88 -11.60
N SER A 107 9.91 10.93 -11.92
CA SER A 107 10.47 12.17 -12.47
C SER A 107 11.42 12.84 -11.49
N GLY A 108 12.35 13.65 -12.01
CA GLY A 108 13.26 14.45 -11.21
C GLY A 108 12.54 15.43 -10.27
N GLY A 109 13.01 15.58 -9.05
CA GLY A 109 12.42 16.42 -8.01
C GLY A 109 11.17 15.84 -7.33
N TYR A 110 10.73 14.63 -7.69
CA TYR A 110 9.52 14.04 -7.12
C TYR A 110 9.81 12.99 -6.05
N THR A 111 8.86 12.89 -5.12
CA THR A 111 8.79 11.82 -4.10
C THR A 111 7.51 11.04 -4.29
N ARG A 112 7.60 9.71 -4.25
CA ARG A 112 6.46 8.79 -4.31
C ARG A 112 6.60 7.73 -3.25
N ALA A 113 5.47 7.18 -2.85
CA ALA A 113 5.42 6.07 -1.91
C ALA A 113 4.59 4.92 -2.49
N CYS A 114 5.05 3.71 -2.22
CA CYS A 114 4.31 2.48 -2.45
C CYS A 114 3.78 1.98 -1.11
N PHE A 115 2.48 1.81 -1.00
CA PHE A 115 1.80 1.41 0.22
C PHE A 115 1.32 -0.03 0.10
N ALA A 116 1.73 -0.90 1.04
CA ALA A 116 1.08 -2.19 1.23
C ALA A 116 -0.38 -2.01 1.67
N PRO A 117 -1.25 -3.01 1.52
CA PRO A 117 -2.60 -2.96 2.07
C PRO A 117 -2.60 -2.73 3.58
N THR A 118 -3.58 -1.98 4.06
CA THR A 118 -3.79 -1.77 5.48
C THR A 118 -4.21 -3.07 6.17
N GLN A 119 -3.60 -3.38 7.30
CA GLN A 119 -3.91 -4.54 8.12
C GLN A 119 -4.38 -4.12 9.52
N VAL A 120 -5.44 -4.74 10.02
CA VAL A 120 -5.90 -4.56 11.40
C VAL A 120 -5.08 -5.48 12.31
N ARG A 121 -4.60 -4.96 13.43
CA ARG A 121 -3.75 -5.67 14.40
C ARG A 121 -4.10 -5.30 15.85
N PRO A 122 -3.88 -6.23 16.80
CA PRO A 122 -4.09 -5.94 18.22
C PRO A 122 -3.05 -4.94 18.76
N CYS A 123 -3.39 -4.24 19.82
CA CYS A 123 -2.54 -3.22 20.45
C CYS A 123 -1.17 -3.75 20.95
N SER A 124 -1.07 -5.03 21.27
CA SER A 124 0.19 -5.65 21.71
C SER A 124 1.17 -5.98 20.57
N ALA A 125 0.73 -5.86 19.32
CA ALA A 125 1.56 -6.22 18.17
C ALA A 125 2.71 -5.22 17.97
N VAL A 126 3.90 -5.75 17.73
CA VAL A 126 5.09 -4.97 17.35
C VAL A 126 5.31 -5.17 15.86
N MET A 127 5.40 -4.07 15.13
CA MET A 127 5.52 -4.08 13.68
C MET A 127 6.75 -3.37 13.21
N HIS A 128 7.30 -3.84 12.10
CA HIS A 128 8.26 -3.12 11.28
C HIS A 128 8.04 -3.46 9.80
N ALA A 129 8.53 -2.62 8.94
CA ALA A 129 8.51 -2.82 7.51
C ALA A 129 9.92 -3.03 6.98
N TRP A 130 10.07 -3.89 6.00
CA TRP A 130 11.22 -3.98 5.13
C TRP A 130 10.81 -3.56 3.73
N GLY A 131 11.72 -2.92 3.03
CA GLY A 131 11.50 -2.58 1.65
C GLY A 131 12.81 -2.53 0.90
N ASN A 132 12.77 -2.85 -0.36
CA ASN A 132 13.87 -2.55 -1.25
C ASN A 132 13.43 -1.55 -2.31
N PHE A 133 14.44 -1.02 -2.93
CA PHE A 133 14.34 -0.11 -4.04
C PHE A 133 15.37 -0.53 -5.08
N ILE A 134 14.91 -0.79 -6.29
CA ILE A 134 15.75 -1.25 -7.36
C ILE A 134 15.79 -0.19 -8.45
N VAL A 135 16.99 0.27 -8.80
CA VAL A 135 17.24 1.14 -9.95
C VAL A 135 18.36 0.54 -10.76
N GLN A 136 18.11 0.27 -12.03
CA GLN A 136 19.08 -0.32 -12.98
C GLN A 136 19.80 -1.55 -12.39
N GLY A 137 19.01 -2.47 -11.81
CA GLY A 137 19.50 -3.73 -11.28
C GLY A 137 20.22 -3.66 -9.93
N TYR A 138 20.38 -2.47 -9.33
CA TYR A 138 20.98 -2.33 -8.00
C TYR A 138 19.90 -2.19 -6.93
N ALA A 139 19.87 -3.12 -5.98
CA ALA A 139 18.89 -3.13 -4.88
C ALA A 139 19.47 -2.50 -3.61
N VAL A 140 18.72 -1.59 -3.00
CA VAL A 140 18.99 -1.04 -1.66
C VAL A 140 17.89 -1.52 -0.72
N TRP A 141 18.29 -2.27 0.32
CA TRP A 141 17.36 -2.79 1.34
C TRP A 141 17.33 -1.87 2.55
N VAL A 142 16.13 -1.55 3.02
CA VAL A 142 15.95 -0.64 4.15
C VAL A 142 14.86 -1.18 5.08
N ARG A 143 15.15 -1.13 6.39
CA ARG A 143 14.20 -1.54 7.44
C ARG A 143 13.73 -0.34 8.24
N SER A 144 12.42 -0.25 8.50
CA SER A 144 11.87 0.73 9.44
C SER A 144 12.24 0.38 10.90
N PRO A 145 12.23 1.35 11.81
CA PRO A 145 12.23 1.03 13.24
C PRO A 145 11.00 0.19 13.59
N GLY A 146 11.15 -0.64 14.63
CA GLY A 146 10.01 -1.35 15.20
C GLY A 146 9.07 -0.38 15.92
N ARG A 147 7.76 -0.63 15.83
CA ARG A 147 6.74 0.17 16.51
C ARG A 147 5.65 -0.73 17.07
N GLN A 148 5.31 -0.53 18.35
CA GLN A 148 4.15 -1.19 18.95
C GLN A 148 2.86 -0.43 18.58
N MET A 149 1.77 -1.18 18.39
CA MET A 149 0.45 -0.60 18.20
C MET A 149 -0.05 0.08 19.47
N CYS A 150 -0.89 1.10 19.33
CA CYS A 150 -1.62 1.77 20.40
C CYS A 150 -0.73 2.45 21.47
N THR A 151 0.51 2.83 21.13
CA THR A 151 1.42 3.61 21.99
C THR A 151 1.47 5.08 21.59
#